data_faa3ee056ec9214ef44a72aee0160ed8
#
_entry.id   faa3ee056ec9214ef44a72aee0160ed8
#
_cell.length_a   1.000
_cell.length_b   1.000
_cell.length_c   1.000
_cell.angle_alpha   90.00
_cell.angle_beta   90.00
_cell.angle_gamma   90.00
#
_symmetry.space_group_name_H-M   'P 1'
#
loop_
_entity.id
_entity.type
_entity.pdbx_description
1 polymer ?
#
loop_
_entity_poly.entity_id
_entity_poly.type
_entity_poly.pdbx_seq_one_letter_code
_entity_poly.pdbx_strand_id
1 'polypeptide(L)'
;MGFHPVDVHVGTRLRQRRALLGMSQTALGNAVGLTFQQVHKYEQGSNRISSSRLFEFAMVLDVPVSHLFDGVTPEAAKGKRNARRPETKMSNETAINTKRETLELVRAYYKIGNKGVRQHIRDMVQSLALKD
;
A
#
# COMPACT_ATOMS: atom_id res chain seq x y z
N MET A 1 1.16 -12.79 -22.57
CA MET A 1 0.92 -13.37 -21.43
C MET A 1 0.82 -12.39 -20.34
N GLY A 2 -0.23 -12.29 -19.67
CA GLY A 2 -0.41 -11.36 -18.61
C GLY A 2 0.15 -11.88 -17.31
N PHE A 3 0.28 -11.00 -16.34
CA PHE A 3 0.72 -11.37 -15.02
C PHE A 3 -0.51 -11.88 -14.26
N HIS A 4 -0.28 -12.70 -13.27
CA HIS A 4 -1.38 -13.22 -12.48
C HIS A 4 -2.02 -12.06 -11.71
N PRO A 5 -3.35 -11.94 -11.71
CA PRO A 5 -4.02 -10.82 -11.06
C PRO A 5 -3.71 -10.65 -9.58
N VAL A 6 -3.52 -11.74 -8.87
CA VAL A 6 -3.16 -11.66 -7.46
C VAL A 6 -1.75 -11.07 -7.30
N ASP A 7 -0.82 -11.46 -8.17
CA ASP A 7 0.54 -10.91 -8.12
C ASP A 7 0.52 -9.42 -8.40
N VAL A 8 -0.31 -8.99 -9.34
CA VAL A 8 -0.44 -7.57 -9.67
C VAL A 8 -1.03 -6.82 -8.49
N HIS A 9 -2.06 -7.40 -7.87
CA HIS A 9 -2.72 -6.77 -6.73
C HIS A 9 -1.76 -6.61 -5.54
N VAL A 10 -1.04 -7.68 -5.22
CA VAL A 10 -0.10 -7.66 -4.10
C VAL A 10 1.01 -6.65 -4.39
N GLY A 11 1.50 -6.63 -5.63
CA GLY A 11 2.52 -5.67 -6.03
C GLY A 11 2.05 -4.22 -5.91
N THR A 12 0.79 -3.98 -6.26
CA THR A 12 0.19 -2.65 -6.15
C THR A 12 0.09 -2.25 -4.67
N ARG A 13 -0.34 -3.16 -3.82
CA ARG A 13 -0.43 -2.89 -2.39
C ARG A 13 0.94 -2.61 -1.80
N LEU A 14 1.94 -3.37 -2.22
CA LEU A 14 3.31 -3.18 -1.78
C LEU A 14 3.78 -1.77 -2.14
N ARG A 15 3.54 -1.37 -3.37
CA ARG A 15 3.93 -0.05 -3.84
C ARG A 15 3.20 1.05 -3.07
N GLN A 16 1.91 0.88 -2.85
CA GLN A 16 1.11 1.87 -2.13
C GLN A 16 1.63 2.08 -0.72
N ARG A 17 1.93 1.00 -0.03
CA ARG A 17 2.41 1.11 1.35
C ARG A 17 3.81 1.75 1.37
N ARG A 18 4.67 1.35 0.45
CA ARG A 18 6.00 1.93 0.36
C ARG A 18 5.91 3.45 0.13
N ALA A 19 5.07 3.84 -0.81
CA ALA A 19 4.91 5.26 -1.14
C ALA A 19 4.32 6.02 0.03
N LEU A 20 3.39 5.41 0.75
CA LEU A 20 2.79 6.03 1.89
C LEU A 20 3.82 6.34 2.96
N LEU A 21 4.79 5.47 3.14
CA LEU A 21 5.86 5.67 4.11
C LEU A 21 6.98 6.56 3.59
N GLY A 22 6.87 7.02 2.35
CA GLY A 22 7.89 7.87 1.77
C GLY A 22 9.18 7.17 1.40
N MET A 23 9.13 5.85 1.23
CA MET A 23 10.32 5.08 0.88
C MET A 23 10.49 4.97 -0.62
N SER A 24 11.73 5.01 -1.08
CA SER A 24 12.01 4.75 -2.49
C SER A 24 12.11 3.25 -2.71
N GLN A 25 12.07 2.83 -3.96
CA GLN A 25 12.28 1.41 -4.30
C GLN A 25 13.68 0.97 -3.88
N THR A 26 14.66 1.86 -4.00
CA THR A 26 16.01 1.56 -3.58
C THR A 26 16.07 1.35 -2.07
N ALA A 27 15.39 2.20 -1.30
CA ALA A 27 15.40 2.08 0.16
C ALA A 27 14.74 0.76 0.59
N LEU A 28 13.62 0.41 -0.02
CA LEU A 28 12.97 -0.84 0.31
C LEU A 28 13.86 -2.03 -0.08
N GLY A 29 14.47 -1.96 -1.25
CA GLY A 29 15.37 -3.01 -1.69
C GLY A 29 16.54 -3.20 -0.74
N ASN A 30 17.14 -2.10 -0.31
CA ASN A 30 18.28 -2.19 0.62
C ASN A 30 17.86 -2.84 1.94
N ALA A 31 16.64 -2.58 2.38
CA ALA A 31 16.18 -3.15 3.64
C ALA A 31 16.00 -4.67 3.58
N VAL A 32 15.75 -5.21 2.40
CA VAL A 32 15.52 -6.65 2.25
C VAL A 32 16.56 -7.34 1.36
N GLY A 33 17.62 -6.62 1.01
CA GLY A 33 18.70 -7.23 0.22
C GLY A 33 18.41 -7.42 -1.25
N LEU A 34 17.63 -6.52 -1.84
CA LEU A 34 17.28 -6.60 -3.24
C LEU A 34 17.69 -5.32 -3.96
N THR A 35 17.81 -5.41 -5.28
CA THR A 35 18.05 -4.22 -6.09
C THR A 35 16.73 -3.50 -6.32
N PHE A 36 16.79 -2.24 -6.72
CA PHE A 36 15.55 -1.51 -6.98
C PHE A 36 14.80 -2.09 -8.19
N GLN A 37 15.52 -2.67 -9.14
CA GLN A 37 14.89 -3.32 -10.28
C GLN A 37 14.05 -4.50 -9.86
N GLN A 38 14.55 -5.28 -8.89
CA GLN A 38 13.79 -6.41 -8.38
C GLN A 38 12.55 -5.96 -7.65
N VAL A 39 12.67 -4.89 -6.85
CA VAL A 39 11.51 -4.33 -6.16
C VAL A 39 10.50 -3.84 -7.19
N HIS A 40 10.97 -3.16 -8.23
CA HIS A 40 10.09 -2.65 -9.28
C HIS A 40 9.31 -3.79 -9.94
N LYS A 41 9.97 -4.90 -10.23
CA LYS A 41 9.31 -6.06 -10.82
C LYS A 41 8.27 -6.66 -9.91
N TYR A 42 8.54 -6.71 -8.61
CA TYR A 42 7.56 -7.20 -7.66
C TYR A 42 6.35 -6.26 -7.61
N GLU A 43 6.60 -4.96 -7.64
CA GLU A 43 5.51 -3.99 -7.57
C GLU A 43 4.64 -4.02 -8.82
N GLN A 44 5.20 -4.40 -9.94
CA GLN A 44 4.45 -4.51 -11.16
C GLN A 44 3.69 -5.83 -11.26
N GLY A 45 4.03 -6.79 -10.44
CA GLY A 45 3.41 -8.11 -10.51
C GLY A 45 4.06 -9.03 -11.54
N SER A 46 5.18 -8.58 -12.14
CA SER A 46 5.85 -9.41 -13.15
C SER A 46 6.64 -10.54 -12.51
N ASN A 47 7.04 -10.37 -11.26
CA ASN A 47 7.69 -11.44 -10.51
C ASN A 47 6.79 -11.79 -9.35
N ARG A 48 6.60 -13.08 -9.13
CA ARG A 48 5.81 -13.56 -8.00
C ARG A 48 6.63 -13.44 -6.73
N ILE A 49 6.03 -12.96 -5.68
CA ILE A 49 6.71 -12.76 -4.42
C ILE A 49 6.60 -14.03 -3.58
N SER A 50 7.72 -14.57 -3.16
CA SER A 50 7.71 -15.76 -2.33
C SER A 50 7.16 -15.44 -0.94
N SER A 51 6.75 -16.47 -0.20
CA SER A 51 6.24 -16.29 1.16
C SER A 51 7.25 -15.60 2.05
N SER A 52 8.50 -16.01 1.97
CA SER A 52 9.54 -15.42 2.81
C SER A 52 9.77 -13.95 2.46
N ARG A 53 9.70 -13.63 1.17
CA ARG A 53 9.89 -12.26 0.74
C ARG A 53 8.70 -11.37 1.15
N LEU A 54 7.50 -11.94 1.10
CA LEU A 54 6.32 -11.24 1.57
C LEU A 54 6.44 -10.90 3.04
N PHE A 55 6.94 -11.85 3.82
CA PHE A 55 7.13 -11.64 5.25
C PHE A 55 8.13 -10.52 5.50
N GLU A 56 9.23 -10.53 4.77
CA GLU A 56 10.26 -9.50 4.91
C GLU A 56 9.73 -8.11 4.55
N PHE A 57 8.99 -8.03 3.46
CA PHE A 57 8.40 -6.76 3.06
C PHE A 57 7.41 -6.27 4.12
N ALA A 58 6.59 -7.16 4.64
CA ALA A 58 5.59 -6.78 5.64
C ALA A 58 6.27 -6.26 6.91
N MET A 59 7.37 -6.89 7.29
CA MET A 59 8.11 -6.45 8.47
C MET A 59 8.69 -5.05 8.27
N VAL A 60 9.29 -4.82 7.11
CA VAL A 60 9.90 -3.51 6.82
C VAL A 60 8.85 -2.43 6.69
N LEU A 61 7.71 -2.76 6.10
CA LEU A 61 6.64 -1.79 5.89
C LEU A 61 5.69 -1.67 7.08
N ASP A 62 5.95 -2.47 8.12
CA ASP A 62 5.17 -2.44 9.35
C ASP A 62 3.69 -2.67 9.13
N VAL A 63 3.36 -3.70 8.42
CA VAL A 63 1.97 -4.13 8.21
C VAL A 63 1.95 -5.64 8.33
N PRO A 64 0.79 -6.23 8.64
CA PRO A 64 0.67 -7.68 8.60
C PRO A 64 0.68 -8.12 7.13
N VAL A 65 1.10 -9.35 6.89
CA VAL A 65 1.14 -9.90 5.52
C VAL A 65 -0.25 -9.79 4.89
N SER A 66 -1.30 -9.99 5.68
CA SER A 66 -2.67 -9.92 5.17
C SER A 66 -3.00 -8.58 4.53
N HIS A 67 -2.34 -7.52 4.96
CA HIS A 67 -2.56 -6.19 4.40
C HIS A 67 -2.28 -6.18 2.89
N LEU A 68 -1.30 -6.95 2.46
CA LEU A 68 -0.92 -6.99 1.05
C LEU A 68 -1.94 -7.70 0.18
N PHE A 69 -2.83 -8.45 0.79
CA PHE A 69 -3.88 -9.16 0.07
C PHE A 69 -5.25 -8.50 0.21
N ASP A 70 -5.35 -7.42 0.97
CA ASP A 70 -6.63 -6.75 1.16
C ASP A 70 -7.19 -6.31 -0.19
N GLY A 71 -8.42 -6.65 -0.43
CA GLY A 71 -9.07 -6.29 -1.68
C GLY A 71 -9.00 -7.35 -2.76
N VAL A 72 -8.28 -8.43 -2.53
CA VAL A 72 -8.24 -9.51 -3.50
C VAL A 72 -9.58 -10.23 -3.45
N THR A 73 -10.19 -10.44 -4.59
CA THR A 73 -11.47 -11.12 -4.67
C THR A 73 -11.28 -12.48 -5.31
N PRO A 74 -12.19 -13.42 -5.10
CA PRO A 74 -12.09 -14.70 -5.77
C PRO A 74 -12.08 -14.57 -7.29
N GLU A 75 -12.78 -13.59 -7.81
CA GLU A 75 -12.80 -13.37 -9.24
C GLU A 75 -11.42 -12.95 -9.74
N ALA A 76 -10.77 -12.07 -9.01
CA ALA A 76 -9.42 -11.65 -9.37
C ALA A 76 -8.48 -12.85 -9.28
N ALA A 77 -8.64 -13.66 -8.26
CA ALA A 77 -7.77 -14.82 -8.08
C ALA A 77 -7.90 -15.78 -9.24
N LYS A 78 -9.08 -15.83 -9.86
CA LYS A 78 -9.29 -16.71 -10.99
C LYS A 78 -8.87 -16.07 -12.31
N GLY A 79 -8.41 -14.85 -12.25
CA GLY A 79 -7.99 -14.18 -13.45
C GLY A 79 -9.12 -13.55 -14.27
N LYS A 80 -10.35 -13.59 -13.83
CA LYS A 80 -11.37 -13.02 -14.57
C LYS A 80 -11.56 -11.63 -14.28
N ARG A 81 -11.69 -10.80 -15.21
CA ARG A 81 -11.83 -9.49 -15.01
C ARG A 81 -13.18 -9.15 -14.75
N ASN A 82 -13.57 -8.87 -13.76
CA ASN A 82 -14.79 -8.57 -13.47
C ASN A 82 -15.04 -7.25 -13.54
N ALA A 83 -15.57 -6.89 -14.38
CA ALA A 83 -15.72 -5.64 -14.65
C ALA A 83 -16.45 -4.85 -13.70
N ARG A 84 -17.28 -5.34 -12.99
CA ARG A 84 -17.99 -4.49 -12.27
C ARG A 84 -17.77 -4.55 -10.88
N ARG A 85 -17.05 -3.70 -10.36
CA ARG A 85 -16.92 -3.66 -9.04
C ARG A 85 -17.91 -2.73 -8.57
N PRO A 86 -18.41 -2.81 -7.42
CA PRO A 86 -19.38 -1.90 -6.88
C PRO A 86 -18.68 -0.62 -6.81
N GLU A 87 -19.15 0.31 -7.50
CA GLU A 87 -18.44 1.41 -7.52
C GLU A 87 -18.68 2.29 -6.47
N THR A 88 -17.70 2.92 -6.07
CA THR A 88 -17.80 3.95 -5.17
C THR A 88 -18.28 5.00 -6.03
N LYS A 89 -19.06 5.80 -5.70
CA LYS A 89 -19.51 6.82 -6.52
C LYS A 89 -18.62 7.97 -6.68
N MET A 90 -17.39 7.89 -6.32
CA MET A 90 -16.46 8.98 -6.47
C MET A 90 -15.99 9.09 -7.88
N SER A 91 -15.84 10.29 -8.37
CA SER A 91 -15.28 10.50 -9.70
C SER A 91 -13.78 10.20 -9.60
N ASN A 92 -13.15 9.97 -10.71
CA ASN A 92 -11.74 9.69 -10.73
C ASN A 92 -10.95 10.86 -10.17
N GLU A 93 -11.39 12.07 -10.46
CA GLU A 93 -10.69 13.23 -9.97
C GLU A 93 -10.78 13.31 -8.46
N THR A 94 -11.94 13.08 -7.91
CA THR A 94 -12.13 13.08 -6.46
C THR A 94 -11.28 11.99 -5.81
N ALA A 95 -11.26 10.81 -6.41
CA ALA A 95 -10.49 9.72 -5.88
C ALA A 95 -9.00 10.03 -5.87
N ILE A 96 -8.51 10.66 -6.93
CA ILE A 96 -7.11 11.04 -7.03
C ILE A 96 -6.77 12.09 -5.98
N ASN A 97 -7.64 13.09 -5.81
CA ASN A 97 -7.40 14.15 -4.84
C ASN A 97 -7.41 13.60 -3.41
N THR A 98 -8.34 12.70 -3.12
CA THR A 98 -8.42 12.07 -1.81
C THR A 98 -7.15 11.30 -1.51
N LYS A 99 -6.66 10.56 -2.51
CA LYS A 99 -5.47 9.77 -2.33
C LYS A 99 -4.26 10.67 -2.09
N ARG A 100 -4.17 11.77 -2.83
CA ARG A 100 -3.05 12.70 -2.66
C ARG A 100 -3.09 13.34 -1.27
N GLU A 101 -4.26 13.75 -0.83
CA GLU A 101 -4.43 14.36 0.46
C GLU A 101 -4.01 13.40 1.57
N THR A 102 -4.43 12.15 1.46
CA THR A 102 -4.08 11.14 2.43
C THR A 102 -2.58 10.91 2.48
N LEU A 103 -1.94 10.82 1.32
CA LEU A 103 -0.51 10.60 1.26
C LEU A 103 0.26 11.76 1.87
N GLU A 104 -0.17 12.98 1.58
CA GLU A 104 0.48 14.17 2.12
C GLU A 104 0.37 14.21 3.63
N LEU A 105 -0.81 13.89 4.13
CA LEU A 105 -1.05 13.89 5.56
C LEU A 105 -0.19 12.84 6.26
N VAL A 106 -0.17 11.63 5.73
CA VAL A 106 0.58 10.56 6.35
C VAL A 106 2.08 10.83 6.30
N ARG A 107 2.57 11.34 5.19
CA ARG A 107 3.98 11.67 5.09
C ARG A 107 4.37 12.75 6.09
N ALA A 108 3.53 13.78 6.23
CA ALA A 108 3.78 14.83 7.21
C ALA A 108 3.76 14.28 8.63
N TYR A 109 2.80 13.41 8.90
CA TYR A 109 2.68 12.77 10.20
C TYR A 109 3.94 12.01 10.58
N TYR A 110 4.48 11.22 9.64
CA TYR A 110 5.67 10.43 9.94
C TYR A 110 6.96 11.24 9.97
N LYS A 111 6.92 12.49 9.53
CA LYS A 111 8.08 13.34 9.67
C LYS A 111 8.18 13.92 11.07
N ILE A 112 7.11 13.84 11.85
CA ILE A 112 7.13 14.31 13.22
C ILE A 112 7.91 13.28 14.04
N GLY A 113 9.05 13.68 14.56
CA GLY A 113 9.89 12.73 15.29
C GLY A 113 9.40 12.41 16.69
N ASN A 114 8.66 13.33 17.29
CA ASN A 114 8.21 13.14 18.66
C ASN A 114 6.97 12.24 18.73
N LYS A 115 7.13 11.10 19.39
CA LYS A 115 6.07 10.14 19.49
C LYS A 115 4.86 10.66 20.23
N GLY A 116 5.06 11.46 21.27
CA GLY A 116 3.97 12.04 22.04
C GLY A 116 3.14 13.00 21.21
N VAL A 117 3.81 13.79 20.37
CA VAL A 117 3.11 14.73 19.48
C VAL A 117 2.27 13.95 18.48
N ARG A 118 2.81 12.88 17.92
CA ARG A 118 2.04 12.08 16.97
C ARG A 118 0.81 11.45 17.64
N GLN A 119 0.94 11.04 18.90
CA GLN A 119 -0.18 10.48 19.64
C GLN A 119 -1.27 11.52 19.84
N HIS A 120 -0.91 12.74 20.18
CA HIS A 120 -1.87 13.83 20.34
C HIS A 120 -2.60 14.11 19.04
N ILE A 121 -1.90 14.08 17.94
CA ILE A 121 -2.50 14.31 16.62
C ILE A 121 -3.50 13.22 16.31
N ARG A 122 -3.16 11.97 16.59
CA ARG A 122 -4.08 10.85 16.37
C ARG A 122 -5.33 11.00 17.22
N ASP A 123 -5.15 11.37 18.48
CA ASP A 123 -6.26 11.55 19.39
C ASP A 123 -7.18 12.66 18.92
N MET A 124 -6.60 13.76 18.43
CA MET A 124 -7.37 14.87 17.93
C MET A 124 -8.19 14.48 16.71
N VAL A 125 -7.55 13.78 15.77
CA VAL A 125 -8.23 13.36 14.55
C VAL A 125 -9.39 12.43 14.89
N GLN A 126 -9.17 11.50 15.79
CA GLN A 126 -10.22 10.57 16.19
C GLN A 126 -11.37 11.30 16.87
N SER A 127 -11.06 12.28 17.71
CA SER A 127 -12.09 13.06 18.38
C SER A 127 -12.95 13.82 17.39
N LEU A 128 -12.33 14.41 16.41
CA LEU A 128 -13.07 15.16 15.40
C LEU A 128 -13.94 14.26 14.55
N ALA A 129 -13.44 13.08 14.25
CA ALA A 129 -14.20 12.11 13.45
C ALA A 129 -15.44 11.62 14.18
N LEU A 130 -15.35 11.49 15.50
CA LEU A 130 -16.48 11.03 16.27
C LEU A 130 -17.58 12.05 16.41
N LYS A 131 -17.27 13.30 16.17
CA LYS A 131 -18.26 14.33 16.30
C LYS A 131 -19.19 14.38 15.13
N ASP A 132 -18.79 13.87 14.03
CA ASP A 132 -19.64 13.84 12.85
C ASP A 132 -20.40 12.52 12.77
#